data_caee3694e1c6bf526ea23eada6bd5cde
#
_entry.id   caee3694e1c6bf526ea23eada6bd5cde
#
_cell.length_a   1.000
_cell.length_b   1.000
_cell.length_c   1.000
_cell.angle_alpha   90.00
_cell.angle_beta   90.00
_cell.angle_gamma   90.00
#
_symmetry.space_group_name_H-M   'P 1'
#
loop_
_entity.id
_entity.type
_entity.pdbx_description
1 polymer ?
#
loop_
_entity_poly.entity_id
_entity_poly.type
_entity_poly.pdbx_seq_one_letter_code
_entity_poly.pdbx_strand_id
1 'polypeptide(L)'
;MSIKILIQRQQVNYIVRSFSAQERAFMGLPKNYIGINPGYWAKGDEVKNIFIEYDHFKPIAFFDITSAGAYLNAAVGVYNSEQYRNKGYAQKVVQRGLDWYRANKNELGNKPMYWWAKTDNPASCKLAEKCGFKQETCIFDIWFGYIYF
;
A
#
# COMPACT_ATOMS: atom_id res chain seq x y z
N MET A 1 -17.20 -5.59 8.87
CA MET A 1 -16.00 -4.71 8.87
C MET A 1 -16.05 -3.86 10.13
N SER A 2 -14.93 -3.74 10.85
CA SER A 2 -14.89 -2.93 12.07
C SER A 2 -14.95 -1.42 11.72
N ILE A 3 -15.46 -0.63 12.68
CA ILE A 3 -15.48 0.84 12.56
C ILE A 3 -14.06 1.40 12.37
N LYS A 4 -13.07 0.83 13.07
CA LYS A 4 -11.66 1.22 12.93
C LYS A 4 -11.18 1.08 11.49
N ILE A 5 -11.43 -0.06 10.85
CA ILE A 5 -11.03 -0.30 9.46
C ILE A 5 -11.77 0.65 8.51
N LEU A 6 -13.04 0.90 8.75
CA LEU A 6 -13.82 1.84 7.94
C LEU A 6 -13.24 3.26 7.99
N ILE A 7 -12.91 3.74 9.18
CA ILE A 7 -12.28 5.05 9.38
C ILE A 7 -10.92 5.10 8.68
N GLN A 8 -10.11 4.06 8.84
CA GLN A 8 -8.80 3.99 8.19
C GLN A 8 -8.92 3.98 6.67
N ARG A 9 -9.92 3.28 6.11
CA ARG A 9 -10.19 3.31 4.66
C ARG A 9 -10.55 4.70 4.17
N GLN A 10 -11.32 5.46 4.93
CA GLN A 10 -11.63 6.85 4.59
C GLN A 10 -10.36 7.72 4.56
N GLN A 11 -9.43 7.49 5.47
CA GLN A 11 -8.15 8.18 5.50
C GLN A 11 -7.27 7.81 4.30
N VAL A 12 -7.24 6.54 3.92
CA VAL A 12 -6.57 6.09 2.70
C VAL A 12 -7.19 6.77 1.47
N ASN A 13 -8.51 6.81 1.39
CA ASN A 13 -9.20 7.49 0.30
C ASN A 13 -8.84 8.98 0.21
N TYR A 14 -8.71 9.64 1.34
CA TYR A 14 -8.30 11.04 1.39
C TYR A 14 -6.90 11.22 0.75
N ILE A 15 -5.97 10.32 1.06
CA ILE A 15 -4.63 10.34 0.47
C ILE A 15 -4.71 10.04 -1.04
N VAL A 16 -5.44 9.00 -1.42
CA VAL A 16 -5.58 8.58 -2.82
C VAL A 16 -6.22 9.66 -3.69
N ARG A 17 -7.17 10.42 -3.15
CA ARG A 17 -7.78 11.54 -3.88
C ARG A 17 -6.79 12.65 -4.22
N SER A 18 -5.70 12.76 -3.47
CA SER A 18 -4.64 13.72 -3.78
C SER A 18 -3.80 13.30 -4.98
N PHE A 19 -3.88 12.04 -5.40
CA PHE A 19 -3.09 11.50 -6.49
C PHE A 19 -3.51 12.12 -7.82
N SER A 20 -2.55 12.27 -8.74
CA SER A 20 -2.83 12.72 -10.10
C SER A 20 -3.75 11.72 -10.82
N ALA A 21 -4.40 12.17 -11.90
CA ALA A 21 -5.22 11.31 -12.76
C ALA A 21 -4.40 10.13 -13.28
N GLN A 22 -3.14 10.35 -13.63
CA GLN A 22 -2.24 9.31 -14.11
C GLN A 22 -1.94 8.27 -13.01
N GLU A 23 -1.65 8.72 -11.80
CA GLU A 23 -1.41 7.82 -10.66
C GLU A 23 -2.64 6.99 -10.32
N ARG A 24 -3.82 7.60 -10.33
CA ARG A 24 -5.09 6.88 -10.08
C ARG A 24 -5.40 5.86 -11.18
N ALA A 25 -5.19 6.22 -12.43
CA ALA A 25 -5.34 5.31 -13.55
C ALA A 25 -4.41 4.11 -13.44
N PHE A 26 -3.18 4.36 -13.01
CA PHE A 26 -2.18 3.34 -12.73
C PHE A 26 -2.67 2.33 -11.68
N MET A 27 -3.38 2.81 -10.66
CA MET A 27 -3.95 1.97 -9.58
C MET A 27 -5.25 1.28 -10.01
N GLY A 28 -5.70 1.47 -11.25
CA GLY A 28 -6.96 0.91 -11.74
C GLY A 28 -8.20 1.60 -11.18
N LEU A 29 -8.07 2.82 -10.65
CA LEU A 29 -9.20 3.55 -10.09
C LEU A 29 -9.99 4.26 -11.21
N PRO A 30 -11.33 4.35 -11.07
CA PRO A 30 -12.13 5.16 -11.97
C PRO A 30 -11.68 6.62 -11.98
N LYS A 31 -11.86 7.29 -13.12
CA LYS A 31 -11.46 8.70 -13.32
C LYS A 31 -12.01 9.63 -12.24
N ASN A 32 -13.26 9.39 -11.82
CA ASN A 32 -13.98 10.20 -10.83
C ASN A 32 -14.16 9.44 -9.52
N TYR A 33 -13.15 8.70 -9.09
CA TYR A 33 -13.22 7.92 -7.85
C TYR A 33 -13.46 8.81 -6.64
N ILE A 34 -14.51 8.51 -5.90
CA ILE A 34 -14.89 9.20 -4.66
C ILE A 34 -15.30 8.26 -3.54
N GLY A 35 -15.23 6.95 -3.77
CA GLY A 35 -15.68 5.94 -2.83
C GLY A 35 -14.72 5.69 -1.66
N ILE A 36 -15.12 4.81 -0.74
CA ILE A 36 -14.33 4.41 0.41
C ILE A 36 -13.54 3.10 0.18
N ASN A 37 -13.75 2.46 -0.96
CA ASN A 37 -13.01 1.27 -1.37
C ASN A 37 -12.17 1.62 -2.60
N PRO A 38 -10.85 1.80 -2.45
CA PRO A 38 -9.98 1.93 -3.62
C PRO A 38 -10.15 0.76 -4.58
N GLY A 39 -10.09 1.03 -5.88
CA GLY A 39 -10.30 0.01 -6.91
C GLY A 39 -9.27 -1.13 -6.87
N TYR A 40 -8.12 -0.90 -6.25
CA TYR A 40 -7.10 -1.94 -6.12
C TYR A 40 -7.39 -2.95 -4.99
N TRP A 41 -8.38 -2.69 -4.14
CA TRP A 41 -8.88 -3.69 -3.20
C TRP A 41 -9.92 -4.53 -3.93
N ALA A 42 -9.51 -5.70 -4.40
CA ALA A 42 -10.39 -6.59 -5.13
C ALA A 42 -11.58 -7.05 -4.28
N LYS A 43 -12.69 -7.34 -4.94
CA LYS A 43 -13.87 -7.88 -4.27
C LYS A 43 -13.52 -9.23 -3.65
N GLY A 44 -13.79 -9.37 -2.35
CA GLY A 44 -13.50 -10.59 -1.59
C GLY A 44 -12.17 -10.56 -0.86
N ASP A 45 -11.29 -9.58 -1.12
CA ASP A 45 -10.08 -9.41 -0.36
C ASP A 45 -10.41 -8.94 1.05
N GLU A 46 -9.66 -9.45 2.02
CA GLU A 46 -9.79 -9.06 3.42
C GLU A 46 -8.64 -8.15 3.82
N VAL A 47 -8.94 -6.92 4.22
CA VAL A 47 -7.96 -6.00 4.78
C VAL A 47 -7.55 -6.50 6.16
N LYS A 48 -6.28 -6.85 6.31
CA LYS A 48 -5.73 -7.35 7.58
C LYS A 48 -5.35 -6.22 8.52
N ASN A 49 -4.71 -5.19 8.00
CA ASN A 49 -4.41 -3.99 8.79
C ASN A 49 -4.09 -2.81 7.86
N ILE A 50 -4.24 -1.61 8.41
CA ILE A 50 -3.92 -0.35 7.74
C ILE A 50 -3.11 0.50 8.72
N PHE A 51 -2.00 1.04 8.23
CA PHE A 51 -1.12 1.93 9.00
C PHE A 51 -1.15 3.31 8.35
N ILE A 52 -1.33 4.35 9.17
CA ILE A 52 -1.45 5.73 8.70
C ILE A 52 -0.41 6.59 9.41
N GLU A 53 0.32 7.40 8.66
CA GLU A 53 1.12 8.48 9.19
C GLU A 53 0.34 9.79 9.09
N TYR A 54 0.53 10.64 10.09
CA TYR A 54 -0.18 11.92 10.19
C TYR A 54 0.82 13.07 10.26
N ASP A 55 0.46 14.18 9.61
CA ASP A 55 1.02 15.49 9.90
C ASP A 55 -0.05 16.24 10.70
N HIS A 56 0.16 16.33 12.04
CA HIS A 56 -0.87 16.74 12.99
C HIS A 56 -2.09 15.82 12.84
N PHE A 57 -3.21 16.32 12.35
CA PHE A 57 -4.43 15.52 12.16
C PHE A 57 -4.67 15.11 10.71
N LYS A 58 -3.80 15.53 9.79
CA LYS A 58 -3.93 15.21 8.37
C LYS A 58 -3.27 13.87 8.07
N PRO A 59 -3.99 12.88 7.53
CA PRO A 59 -3.37 11.65 7.06
C PRO A 59 -2.54 11.93 5.80
N ILE A 60 -1.27 11.56 5.82
CA ILE A 60 -0.33 11.89 4.74
C ILE A 60 0.32 10.68 4.08
N ALA A 61 0.32 9.54 4.75
CA ALA A 61 0.87 8.31 4.17
C ALA A 61 0.12 7.10 4.71
N PHE A 62 0.03 6.05 3.92
CA PHE A 62 -0.58 4.80 4.36
C PHE A 62 0.22 3.60 3.88
N PHE A 63 0.07 2.51 4.61
CA PHE A 63 0.48 1.17 4.21
C PHE A 63 -0.62 0.21 4.61
N ASP A 64 -1.14 -0.58 3.68
CA ASP A 64 -2.12 -1.60 4.00
C ASP A 64 -1.66 -3.00 3.64
N ILE A 65 -2.16 -3.96 4.38
CA ILE A 65 -1.91 -5.38 4.19
C ILE A 65 -3.26 -6.05 3.98
N THR A 66 -3.42 -6.69 2.82
CA THR A 66 -4.66 -7.32 2.39
C THR A 66 -4.41 -8.80 2.10
N SER A 67 -5.33 -9.67 2.50
CA SER A 67 -5.24 -11.08 2.15
C SER A 67 -5.61 -11.28 0.68
N ALA A 68 -4.74 -11.95 -0.08
CA ALA A 68 -4.91 -12.19 -1.51
C ALA A 68 -4.57 -13.66 -1.82
N GLY A 69 -5.43 -14.59 -1.38
CA GLY A 69 -5.24 -16.02 -1.58
C GLY A 69 -4.05 -16.58 -0.80
N ALA A 70 -3.07 -17.14 -1.50
CA ALA A 70 -1.90 -17.78 -0.88
C ALA A 70 -0.87 -16.80 -0.33
N TYR A 71 -1.04 -15.51 -0.56
CA TYR A 71 -0.11 -14.46 -0.10
C TYR A 71 -0.86 -13.25 0.40
N LEU A 72 -0.13 -12.34 1.04
CA LEU A 72 -0.63 -11.03 1.43
C LEU A 72 -0.20 -10.02 0.38
N ASN A 73 -1.02 -9.00 0.17
CA ASN A 73 -0.71 -7.92 -0.74
C ASN A 73 -0.46 -6.62 0.04
N ALA A 74 0.64 -5.96 -0.25
CA ALA A 74 1.03 -4.70 0.36
C ALA A 74 0.76 -3.54 -0.60
N ALA A 75 0.18 -2.47 -0.09
CA ALA A 75 -0.01 -1.24 -0.84
C ALA A 75 0.44 -0.05 0.00
N VAL A 76 1.03 0.94 -0.64
CA VAL A 76 1.57 2.14 0.02
C VAL A 76 1.25 3.37 -0.81
N GLY A 77 1.02 4.48 -0.13
CA GLY A 77 0.85 5.76 -0.80
C GLY A 77 1.19 6.92 0.13
N VAL A 78 1.57 8.04 -0.48
CA VAL A 78 1.87 9.29 0.21
C VAL A 78 1.03 10.39 -0.44
N TYR A 79 0.50 11.31 0.39
CA TYR A 79 -0.26 12.46 -0.09
C TYR A 79 0.54 13.20 -1.16
N ASN A 80 -0.11 13.47 -2.30
CA ASN A 80 0.56 14.01 -3.48
C ASN A 80 0.82 15.52 -3.32
N SER A 81 1.89 15.84 -2.61
CA SER A 81 2.37 17.20 -2.41
C SER A 81 3.88 17.15 -2.22
N GLU A 82 4.59 18.14 -2.75
CA GLU A 82 6.05 18.27 -2.56
C GLU A 82 6.43 18.31 -1.08
N GLN A 83 5.54 18.82 -0.23
CA GLN A 83 5.76 18.87 1.21
C GLN A 83 5.96 17.50 1.83
N TYR A 84 5.35 16.45 1.27
CA TYR A 84 5.36 15.11 1.85
C TYR A 84 6.11 14.08 1.00
N ARG A 85 6.36 14.36 -0.26
CA ARG A 85 7.04 13.41 -1.15
C ARG A 85 8.54 13.41 -0.91
N ASN A 86 9.16 12.24 -0.98
CA ASN A 86 10.61 12.03 -0.80
C ASN A 86 11.13 12.53 0.56
N LYS A 87 10.30 12.45 1.60
CA LYS A 87 10.63 12.87 2.97
C LYS A 87 10.75 11.70 3.95
N GLY A 88 10.63 10.46 3.46
CA GLY A 88 10.74 9.27 4.30
C GLY A 88 9.44 8.81 4.97
N TYR A 89 8.32 9.45 4.73
CA TYR A 89 7.04 9.06 5.34
C TYR A 89 6.58 7.68 4.90
N ALA A 90 6.73 7.35 3.61
CA ALA A 90 6.38 6.03 3.10
C ALA A 90 7.22 4.94 3.77
N GLN A 91 8.52 5.13 3.86
CA GLN A 91 9.40 4.17 4.52
C GLN A 91 9.00 3.97 5.99
N LYS A 92 8.69 5.05 6.68
CA LYS A 92 8.28 5.01 8.09
C LYS A 92 7.02 4.19 8.29
N VAL A 93 5.98 4.43 7.50
CA VAL A 93 4.72 3.71 7.63
C VAL A 93 4.87 2.24 7.21
N VAL A 94 5.67 1.94 6.20
CA VAL A 94 5.96 0.56 5.79
C VAL A 94 6.69 -0.19 6.92
N GLN A 95 7.69 0.42 7.54
CA GLN A 95 8.42 -0.23 8.64
C GLN A 95 7.50 -0.58 9.81
N ARG A 96 6.55 0.28 10.15
CA ARG A 96 5.54 -0.03 11.17
C ARG A 96 4.70 -1.24 10.77
N GLY A 97 4.29 -1.31 9.52
CA GLY A 97 3.53 -2.44 8.99
C GLY A 97 4.32 -3.74 8.99
N LEU A 98 5.61 -3.69 8.65
CA LEU A 98 6.48 -4.86 8.67
C LEU A 98 6.76 -5.35 10.09
N ASP A 99 6.89 -4.44 11.06
CA ASP A 99 7.01 -4.82 12.47
C ASP A 99 5.78 -5.60 12.93
N TRP A 100 4.59 -5.10 12.60
CA TRP A 100 3.34 -5.78 12.89
C TRP A 100 3.23 -7.13 12.17
N TYR A 101 3.61 -7.18 10.91
CA TYR A 101 3.60 -8.43 10.13
C TYR A 101 4.48 -9.50 10.78
N ARG A 102 5.71 -9.14 11.15
CA ARG A 102 6.62 -10.08 11.80
C ARG A 102 6.08 -10.59 13.13
N ALA A 103 5.42 -9.73 13.90
CA ALA A 103 4.83 -10.10 15.18
C ALA A 103 3.58 -10.98 15.05
N ASN A 104 2.92 -10.97 13.89
CA ASN A 104 1.63 -11.63 13.67
C ASN A 104 1.66 -12.68 12.55
N LYS A 105 2.82 -13.17 12.15
CA LYS A 105 2.97 -14.13 11.05
C LYS A 105 2.08 -15.35 11.20
N ASN A 106 2.03 -15.95 12.38
CA ASN A 106 1.23 -17.16 12.60
C ASN A 106 -0.25 -16.92 12.39
N GLU A 107 -0.77 -15.80 12.90
CA GLU A 107 -2.17 -15.43 12.77
C GLU A 107 -2.54 -15.07 11.34
N LEU A 108 -1.55 -14.66 10.55
CA LEU A 108 -1.70 -14.36 9.12
C LEU A 108 -1.51 -15.60 8.23
N GLY A 109 -1.42 -16.80 8.83
CA GLY A 109 -1.27 -18.05 8.10
C GLY A 109 0.12 -18.29 7.53
N ASN A 110 1.14 -17.63 8.07
CA ASN A 110 2.52 -17.72 7.59
C ASN A 110 2.66 -17.43 6.09
N LYS A 111 1.84 -16.51 5.59
CA LYS A 111 1.85 -16.13 4.17
C LYS A 111 2.93 -15.11 3.87
N PRO A 112 3.62 -15.22 2.71
CA PRO A 112 4.52 -14.16 2.26
C PRO A 112 3.72 -12.92 1.85
N MET A 113 4.39 -11.78 1.85
CA MET A 113 3.81 -10.51 1.44
C MET A 113 4.41 -10.07 0.11
N TYR A 114 3.55 -9.70 -0.83
CA TYR A 114 3.96 -9.18 -2.13
C TYR A 114 3.69 -7.70 -2.26
N TRP A 115 4.62 -7.04 -2.91
CA TRP A 115 4.54 -5.65 -3.33
C TRP A 115 4.73 -5.58 -4.83
N TRP A 116 3.74 -5.07 -5.53
CA TRP A 116 3.78 -4.95 -6.98
C TRP A 116 4.09 -3.51 -7.38
N ALA A 117 5.12 -3.33 -8.17
CA ALA A 117 5.52 -2.03 -8.68
C ALA A 117 5.66 -2.09 -10.20
N LYS A 118 5.15 -1.08 -10.90
CA LYS A 118 5.38 -0.99 -12.34
C LYS A 118 6.86 -0.79 -12.65
N THR A 119 7.31 -1.39 -13.74
CA THR A 119 8.71 -1.31 -14.17
C THR A 119 9.15 0.12 -14.48
N ASP A 120 8.21 1.02 -14.77
CA ASP A 120 8.45 2.45 -15.01
C ASP A 120 8.28 3.32 -13.76
N ASN A 121 8.13 2.72 -12.59
CA ASN A 121 8.03 3.42 -11.30
C ASN A 121 9.23 3.11 -10.40
N PRO A 122 10.40 3.71 -10.69
CA PRO A 122 11.62 3.42 -9.92
C PRO A 122 11.51 3.81 -8.45
N ALA A 123 10.71 4.82 -8.11
CA ALA A 123 10.52 5.23 -6.72
C ALA A 123 9.89 4.13 -5.87
N SER A 124 8.86 3.45 -6.40
CA SER A 124 8.22 2.33 -5.72
C SER A 124 9.17 1.13 -5.61
N CYS A 125 9.91 0.82 -6.67
CA CYS A 125 10.89 -0.26 -6.67
C CYS A 125 11.98 -0.04 -5.61
N LYS A 126 12.56 1.17 -5.58
CA LYS A 126 13.58 1.53 -4.59
C LYS A 126 13.05 1.46 -3.16
N LEU A 127 11.82 1.91 -2.95
CA LEU A 127 11.20 1.86 -1.63
C LEU A 127 11.03 0.42 -1.14
N ALA A 128 10.54 -0.47 -2.00
CA ALA A 128 10.39 -1.89 -1.68
C ALA A 128 11.73 -2.51 -1.27
N GLU A 129 12.77 -2.28 -2.07
CA GLU A 129 14.12 -2.79 -1.80
C GLU A 129 14.69 -2.22 -0.50
N LYS A 130 14.52 -0.93 -0.28
CA LYS A 130 14.99 -0.24 0.92
C LYS A 130 14.31 -0.77 2.20
N CYS A 131 13.07 -1.21 2.09
CA CYS A 131 12.32 -1.80 3.20
C CYS A 131 12.58 -3.30 3.38
N GLY A 132 13.43 -3.90 2.56
CA GLY A 132 13.84 -5.31 2.70
C GLY A 132 13.07 -6.29 1.83
N PHE A 133 12.20 -5.82 0.96
CA PHE A 133 11.58 -6.67 -0.06
C PHE A 133 12.60 -7.04 -1.13
N LYS A 134 12.49 -8.26 -1.65
CA LYS A 134 13.37 -8.76 -2.70
C LYS A 134 12.59 -8.98 -3.97
N GLN A 135 13.12 -8.53 -5.10
CA GLN A 135 12.50 -8.79 -6.39
C GLN A 135 12.53 -10.30 -6.67
N GLU A 136 11.36 -10.86 -6.96
CA GLU A 136 11.20 -12.28 -7.25
C GLU A 136 10.76 -12.53 -8.69
N THR A 137 9.92 -11.66 -9.25
CA THR A 137 9.34 -11.89 -10.56
C THR A 137 9.14 -10.61 -11.34
N CYS A 138 8.96 -10.76 -12.65
CA CYS A 138 8.55 -9.68 -13.54
C CYS A 138 7.46 -10.23 -14.46
N ILE A 139 6.28 -9.60 -14.46
CA ILE A 139 5.13 -10.06 -15.25
C ILE A 139 4.96 -9.13 -16.46
N PHE A 140 5.02 -9.73 -17.66
CA PHE A 140 4.83 -9.07 -18.96
C PHE A 140 5.69 -7.81 -19.17
N ASP A 141 6.86 -7.73 -18.53
CA ASP A 141 7.73 -6.56 -18.54
C ASP A 141 7.05 -5.27 -18.03
N ILE A 142 5.91 -5.41 -17.35
CA ILE A 142 5.09 -4.29 -16.84
C ILE A 142 5.18 -4.18 -15.33
N TRP A 143 5.24 -5.32 -14.61
CA TRP A 143 5.19 -5.37 -13.17
C TRP A 143 6.37 -6.13 -12.59
N PHE A 144 7.08 -5.51 -11.64
CA PHE A 144 7.97 -6.21 -10.74
C PHE A 144 7.19 -6.69 -9.51
N GLY A 145 7.37 -7.96 -9.14
CA GLY A 145 6.87 -8.50 -7.89
C GLY A 145 8.01 -8.60 -6.87
N TYR A 146 7.84 -7.92 -5.76
CA TYR A 146 8.75 -7.95 -4.62
C TYR A 146 8.14 -8.76 -3.50
N ILE A 147 8.93 -9.62 -2.85
CA ILE A 147 8.48 -10.48 -1.77
C ILE A 147 9.17 -10.13 -0.46
N TYR A 148 8.42 -10.25 0.64
CA TYR A 148 8.90 -10.15 2.01
C TYR A 148 8.31 -11.30 2.83
N PHE A 149 9.18 -11.98 3.59
CA PHE A 149 8.70 -13.08 4.46
C PHE A 149 9.40 -13.14 5.79
#